data_c95f5dba7feb974fa439d5198c9897e1
#
_entry.id   c95f5dba7feb974fa439d5198c9897e1
#
_cell.length_a   1.000
_cell.length_b   1.000
_cell.length_c   1.000
_cell.angle_alpha   90.00
_cell.angle_beta   90.00
_cell.angle_gamma   90.00
#
_symmetry.space_group_name_H-M   'P 1'
#
loop_
_entity.id
_entity.type
_entity.pdbx_description
1 polymer ?
#
loop_
_entity_poly.entity_id
_entity_poly.type
_entity_poly.pdbx_seq_one_letter_code
_entity_poly.pdbx_strand_id
1 'polypeptide(L)'
;MRFQPLTTALAVGVSAHVAQAAGLHDAAVAKGLLYFGTATDNPELTNTSYVTQLNNTGDFGQITPGNSQKWDSTEPSQNEFSFTNGDVIADLADANDQKLRCHNLVWHQQLPNWVSSGSWTNETLTAVLQNHITNVVKHYKGRCYAWDVVNEALADDGSYRDSIWYKTIGEAYIPIAFAAAAAADPDVKLYYNDYSIEWGGAKSTAAQNIVKLIQSYGGKIDGVGLQAHFTVGQTPARKDLASNLKAFTDLGVEVAYTEVDVRMETPATDANLQQQSTEFSNIVGACLDTEGCVGVTIWDWTDKYSWVPSTFPGYGAACPWDENFEKKPAYQGILEVLGGEASASTSTSVSASASAPETTSAVISTTAAAVTSTSSSSISTSTSVSSSIPAAPTSSSSPSTTLATSSRTSSAIPSSSSSATPTDFIPQPSSTATGRVKVYYQCGGINYQGSTECEEGLTCKKWNPYYSQCIQA
;
A
#
# COMPACT_ATOMS: atom_id res chain seq x y z
N MET A 1 -16.74 17.30 -83.08
CA MET A 1 -16.36 17.59 -81.67
C MET A 1 -16.62 16.32 -80.87
N ARG A 2 -15.53 15.68 -80.39
CA ARG A 2 -15.62 14.48 -79.56
C ARG A 2 -15.32 14.93 -78.10
N PHE A 3 -16.26 14.77 -77.20
CA PHE A 3 -16.06 14.95 -75.77
C PHE A 3 -15.50 13.70 -75.15
N GLN A 4 -14.31 13.79 -74.51
CA GLN A 4 -13.81 12.74 -73.64
C GLN A 4 -14.26 13.01 -72.21
N PRO A 5 -14.71 12.02 -71.44
CA PRO A 5 -15.01 12.19 -70.04
C PRO A 5 -13.72 12.09 -69.22
N LEU A 6 -13.51 13.10 -68.36
CA LEU A 6 -12.45 13.14 -67.37
C LEU A 6 -12.89 12.25 -66.19
N THR A 7 -12.27 11.11 -65.96
CA THR A 7 -12.47 10.29 -64.77
C THR A 7 -11.50 10.75 -63.68
N THR A 8 -12.04 11.42 -62.68
CA THR A 8 -11.34 11.83 -61.49
C THR A 8 -11.25 10.63 -60.52
N ALA A 9 -10.10 10.02 -60.38
CA ALA A 9 -9.84 8.99 -59.40
C ALA A 9 -9.69 9.63 -58.00
N LEU A 10 -10.61 9.34 -57.10
CA LEU A 10 -10.54 9.74 -55.68
C LEU A 10 -9.64 8.77 -54.97
N ALA A 11 -8.40 9.20 -54.64
CA ALA A 11 -7.51 8.42 -53.80
C ALA A 11 -7.96 8.56 -52.33
N VAL A 12 -8.58 7.55 -51.78
CA VAL A 12 -8.87 7.42 -50.36
C VAL A 12 -7.53 7.07 -49.68
N GLY A 13 -6.89 8.06 -49.09
CA GLY A 13 -5.74 7.86 -48.22
C GLY A 13 -6.20 7.19 -46.92
N VAL A 14 -5.93 5.89 -46.77
CA VAL A 14 -6.02 5.21 -45.49
C VAL A 14 -4.84 5.66 -44.66
N SER A 15 -5.07 6.59 -43.73
CA SER A 15 -4.10 6.93 -42.69
C SER A 15 -4.02 5.71 -41.77
N ALA A 16 -2.98 4.92 -41.88
CA ALA A 16 -2.63 3.95 -40.87
C ALA A 16 -2.26 4.72 -39.59
N HIS A 17 -3.19 4.83 -38.66
CA HIS A 17 -2.85 5.19 -37.30
C HIS A 17 -2.02 4.01 -36.77
N VAL A 18 -0.74 4.25 -36.58
CA VAL A 18 0.09 3.35 -35.76
C VAL A 18 -0.54 3.46 -34.36
N ALA A 19 -1.30 2.45 -33.96
CA ALA A 19 -1.77 2.34 -32.60
C ALA A 19 -0.52 2.32 -31.73
N GLN A 20 -0.31 3.36 -30.93
CA GLN A 20 0.72 3.36 -29.89
C GLN A 20 0.38 2.17 -28.98
N ALA A 21 1.37 1.32 -28.68
CA ALA A 21 1.15 0.20 -27.80
C ALA A 21 0.57 0.72 -26.48
N ALA A 22 -0.56 0.17 -26.06
CA ALA A 22 -1.22 0.57 -24.81
C ALA A 22 -0.25 0.38 -23.64
N GLY A 23 -0.20 1.36 -22.72
CA GLY A 23 0.49 1.18 -21.45
C GLY A 23 -0.34 0.34 -20.48
N LEU A 24 0.20 0.08 -19.29
CA LEU A 24 -0.46 -0.77 -18.29
C LEU A 24 -1.79 -0.17 -17.80
N HIS A 25 -1.84 1.15 -17.62
CA HIS A 25 -3.07 1.83 -17.22
C HIS A 25 -4.13 1.80 -18.32
N ASP A 26 -3.75 2.13 -19.56
CA ASP A 26 -4.69 2.10 -20.68
C ASP A 26 -5.31 0.70 -20.86
N ALA A 27 -4.46 -0.33 -20.75
CA ALA A 27 -4.88 -1.73 -20.86
C ALA A 27 -5.79 -2.14 -19.68
N ALA A 28 -5.48 -1.70 -18.46
CA ALA A 28 -6.29 -1.96 -17.26
C ALA A 28 -7.68 -1.33 -17.37
N VAL A 29 -7.76 -0.08 -17.81
CA VAL A 29 -9.03 0.64 -18.03
C VAL A 29 -9.84 -0.03 -19.13
N ALA A 30 -9.21 -0.48 -20.21
CA ALA A 30 -9.89 -1.24 -21.29
C ALA A 30 -10.46 -2.57 -20.79
N LYS A 31 -9.97 -3.11 -19.69
CA LYS A 31 -10.50 -4.32 -19.01
C LYS A 31 -11.52 -4.02 -17.92
N GLY A 32 -11.80 -2.74 -17.63
CA GLY A 32 -12.80 -2.32 -16.65
C GLY A 32 -12.25 -2.00 -15.27
N LEU A 33 -10.94 -2.04 -15.06
CA LEU A 33 -10.33 -1.51 -13.83
C LEU A 33 -10.36 0.03 -13.87
N LEU A 34 -10.37 0.64 -12.71
CA LEU A 34 -10.37 2.09 -12.60
C LEU A 34 -8.97 2.68 -12.86
N TYR A 35 -7.93 1.94 -12.50
CA TYR A 35 -6.54 2.36 -12.69
C TYR A 35 -5.55 1.17 -12.64
N PHE A 36 -4.39 1.41 -13.24
CA PHE A 36 -3.11 0.82 -12.86
C PHE A 36 -2.21 1.97 -12.42
N GLY A 37 -1.51 1.84 -11.29
CA GLY A 37 -0.77 2.93 -10.68
C GLY A 37 0.54 2.50 -10.05
N THR A 38 1.24 3.48 -9.46
CA THR A 38 2.52 3.26 -8.77
C THR A 38 2.64 4.14 -7.53
N ALA A 39 3.44 3.70 -6.55
CA ALA A 39 3.95 4.61 -5.52
C ALA A 39 5.12 5.43 -6.07
N THR A 40 5.39 6.58 -5.42
CA THR A 40 6.53 7.46 -5.65
C THR A 40 6.83 8.28 -4.40
N ASP A 41 8.02 8.88 -4.32
CA ASP A 41 8.31 9.83 -3.25
C ASP A 41 9.20 11.00 -3.73
N ASN A 42 9.37 12.01 -2.86
CA ASN A 42 10.02 13.26 -3.22
C ASN A 42 11.49 13.11 -3.68
N PRO A 43 12.35 12.26 -3.08
CA PRO A 43 13.74 12.11 -3.51
C PRO A 43 13.89 11.68 -4.97
N GLU A 44 13.01 10.80 -5.45
CA GLU A 44 13.05 10.25 -6.81
C GLU A 44 12.71 11.32 -7.86
N LEU A 45 11.91 12.32 -7.50
CA LEU A 45 11.47 13.40 -8.39
C LEU A 45 12.64 14.29 -8.87
N THR A 46 13.81 14.15 -8.29
CA THR A 46 15.05 14.82 -8.77
C THR A 46 15.64 14.15 -10.02
N ASN A 47 15.21 12.93 -10.36
CA ASN A 47 15.70 12.18 -11.52
C ASN A 47 14.75 12.37 -12.71
N THR A 48 15.21 13.10 -13.73
CA THR A 48 14.39 13.42 -14.90
C THR A 48 13.89 12.18 -15.66
N SER A 49 14.72 11.14 -15.79
CA SER A 49 14.32 9.89 -16.46
C SER A 49 13.23 9.17 -15.68
N TYR A 50 13.34 9.15 -14.34
CA TYR A 50 12.30 8.61 -13.46
C TYR A 50 10.98 9.36 -13.64
N VAL A 51 11.02 10.69 -13.54
CA VAL A 51 9.83 11.54 -13.69
C VAL A 51 9.18 11.41 -15.07
N THR A 52 9.99 11.25 -16.12
CA THR A 52 9.46 11.03 -17.48
C THR A 52 8.60 9.78 -17.56
N GLN A 53 9.01 8.68 -16.93
CA GLN A 53 8.20 7.44 -16.87
C GLN A 53 7.04 7.59 -15.89
N LEU A 54 7.23 8.22 -14.73
CA LEU A 54 6.18 8.46 -13.75
C LEU A 54 5.00 9.26 -14.35
N ASN A 55 5.30 10.22 -15.22
CA ASN A 55 4.33 11.06 -15.93
C ASN A 55 3.72 10.36 -17.16
N ASN A 56 4.11 9.13 -17.45
CA ASN A 56 3.51 8.35 -18.53
C ASN A 56 2.13 7.82 -18.08
N THR A 57 1.11 8.61 -18.32
CA THR A 57 -0.29 8.28 -17.91
C THR A 57 -0.87 7.06 -18.63
N GLY A 58 -0.26 6.63 -19.74
CA GLY A 58 -0.59 5.35 -20.36
C GLY A 58 -0.17 4.13 -19.49
N ASP A 59 0.91 4.26 -18.71
CA ASP A 59 1.34 3.23 -17.75
C ASP A 59 0.77 3.47 -16.35
N PHE A 60 0.65 4.74 -15.88
CA PHE A 60 0.24 5.07 -14.52
C PHE A 60 -0.88 6.10 -14.49
N GLY A 61 -2.10 5.67 -14.23
CA GLY A 61 -3.27 6.54 -14.03
C GLY A 61 -3.55 6.85 -12.55
N GLN A 62 -2.70 6.37 -11.65
CA GLN A 62 -2.79 6.63 -10.22
C GLN A 62 -1.38 6.69 -9.61
N ILE A 63 -1.17 7.57 -8.64
CA ILE A 63 0.05 7.63 -7.83
C ILE A 63 -0.27 7.64 -6.34
N THR A 64 0.67 7.06 -5.54
CA THR A 64 0.61 7.02 -4.07
C THR A 64 1.89 7.65 -3.50
N PRO A 65 1.81 8.67 -2.62
CA PRO A 65 2.98 9.17 -1.90
C PRO A 65 3.50 8.12 -0.91
N GLY A 66 4.75 7.66 -1.10
CA GLY A 66 5.33 6.58 -0.28
C GLY A 66 5.55 6.98 1.18
N ASN A 67 5.94 8.25 1.45
CA ASN A 67 6.26 8.71 2.80
C ASN A 67 5.70 10.10 3.15
N SER A 68 5.56 10.99 2.18
CA SER A 68 5.35 12.42 2.43
C SER A 68 3.99 12.80 3.01
N GLN A 69 3.04 11.87 3.08
CA GLN A 69 1.75 12.06 3.75
C GLN A 69 1.62 11.29 5.07
N LYS A 70 2.65 10.56 5.51
CA LYS A 70 2.65 9.86 6.80
C LYS A 70 2.74 10.85 7.96
N TRP A 71 2.39 10.42 9.16
CA TRP A 71 2.21 11.29 10.31
C TRP A 71 3.46 12.12 10.67
N ASP A 72 4.64 11.51 10.69
CA ASP A 72 5.89 12.21 11.00
C ASP A 72 6.24 13.33 10.00
N SER A 73 5.77 13.19 8.74
CA SER A 73 5.93 14.20 7.69
C SER A 73 4.89 15.31 7.80
N THR A 74 3.64 14.96 8.15
CA THR A 74 2.52 15.90 8.12
C THR A 74 2.26 16.63 9.43
N GLU A 75 2.65 16.06 10.58
CA GLU A 75 2.56 16.70 11.90
C GLU A 75 3.78 16.36 12.75
N PRO A 76 4.99 16.87 12.40
CA PRO A 76 6.25 16.58 13.09
C PRO A 76 6.27 17.03 14.54
N SER A 77 5.54 18.08 14.89
CA SER A 77 5.27 18.55 16.25
C SER A 77 3.76 18.67 16.47
N GLN A 78 3.32 18.50 17.69
CA GLN A 78 1.88 18.54 18.03
C GLN A 78 1.24 19.86 17.60
N ASN A 79 0.21 19.77 16.75
CA ASN A 79 -0.51 20.90 16.15
C ASN A 79 0.31 21.77 15.17
N GLU A 80 1.50 21.33 14.78
CA GLU A 80 2.31 22.00 13.76
C GLU A 80 2.28 21.15 12.48
N PHE A 81 1.42 21.53 11.54
CA PHE A 81 1.21 20.78 10.29
C PHE A 81 2.12 21.28 9.18
N SER A 82 2.68 20.35 8.41
CA SER A 82 3.48 20.62 7.21
C SER A 82 3.03 19.71 6.07
N PHE A 83 2.58 20.30 4.98
CA PHE A 83 2.10 19.56 3.81
C PHE A 83 3.01 19.71 2.58
N THR A 84 4.10 20.47 2.71
CA THR A 84 4.98 20.88 1.60
C THR A 84 5.43 19.70 0.73
N ASN A 85 5.86 18.60 1.34
CA ASN A 85 6.35 17.45 0.59
C ASN A 85 5.20 16.65 -0.05
N GLY A 86 4.11 16.45 0.68
CA GLY A 86 2.93 15.76 0.15
C GLY A 86 2.25 16.55 -0.97
N ASP A 87 2.25 17.91 -0.87
CA ASP A 87 1.70 18.78 -1.92
C ASP A 87 2.44 18.64 -3.25
N VAL A 88 3.76 18.45 -3.22
CA VAL A 88 4.56 18.22 -4.45
C VAL A 88 4.04 17.02 -5.24
N ILE A 89 3.76 15.91 -4.56
CA ILE A 89 3.25 14.70 -5.22
C ILE A 89 1.79 14.87 -5.61
N ALA A 90 0.99 15.52 -4.78
CA ALA A 90 -0.39 15.82 -5.11
C ALA A 90 -0.51 16.77 -6.32
N ASP A 91 0.34 17.81 -6.40
CA ASP A 91 0.41 18.73 -7.54
C ASP A 91 0.85 18.01 -8.83
N LEU A 92 1.74 17.02 -8.72
CA LEU A 92 2.15 16.19 -9.85
C LEU A 92 0.99 15.32 -10.34
N ALA A 93 0.22 14.73 -9.43
CA ALA A 93 -0.97 13.96 -9.77
C ALA A 93 -2.01 14.83 -10.50
N ASP A 94 -2.31 16.02 -9.95
CA ASP A 94 -3.25 16.96 -10.55
C ASP A 94 -2.79 17.43 -11.93
N ALA A 95 -1.48 17.71 -12.09
CA ALA A 95 -0.90 18.16 -13.37
C ALA A 95 -1.00 17.11 -14.49
N ASN A 96 -1.03 15.83 -14.14
CA ASN A 96 -1.10 14.70 -15.06
C ASN A 96 -2.50 14.09 -15.17
N ASP A 97 -3.51 14.60 -14.46
CA ASP A 97 -4.84 13.98 -14.32
C ASP A 97 -4.78 12.54 -13.80
N GLN A 98 -3.80 12.26 -12.92
CA GLN A 98 -3.66 10.97 -12.23
C GLN A 98 -4.46 10.98 -10.93
N LYS A 99 -5.06 9.84 -10.58
CA LYS A 99 -5.70 9.68 -9.27
C LYS A 99 -4.64 9.68 -8.17
N LEU A 100 -4.90 10.40 -7.08
CA LEU A 100 -4.05 10.38 -5.89
C LEU A 100 -4.65 9.42 -4.86
N ARG A 101 -3.97 8.30 -4.56
CA ARG A 101 -4.25 7.48 -3.38
C ARG A 101 -3.43 8.01 -2.22
N CYS A 102 -4.08 8.62 -1.26
CA CYS A 102 -3.45 9.27 -0.12
C CYS A 102 -3.08 8.22 0.96
N HIS A 103 -1.83 8.25 1.42
CA HIS A 103 -1.26 7.21 2.28
C HIS A 103 -0.36 7.83 3.34
N ASN A 104 -0.56 7.65 4.62
CA ASN A 104 -1.70 7.12 5.37
C ASN A 104 -2.01 8.01 6.58
N LEU A 105 -3.19 7.85 7.21
CA LEU A 105 -3.57 8.68 8.34
C LEU A 105 -3.14 8.09 9.69
N VAL A 106 -3.29 6.78 9.90
CA VAL A 106 -2.99 6.11 11.18
C VAL A 106 -2.21 4.83 10.92
N TRP A 107 -0.97 4.83 11.35
CA TRP A 107 -0.06 3.68 11.30
C TRP A 107 0.68 3.54 12.63
N HIS A 108 1.32 2.41 12.87
CA HIS A 108 2.10 2.15 14.07
C HIS A 108 3.58 2.55 13.92
N GLN A 109 4.02 2.81 12.67
CA GLN A 109 5.37 3.27 12.34
C GLN A 109 5.33 4.72 11.84
N GLN A 110 6.51 5.31 11.64
CA GLN A 110 6.69 6.70 11.19
C GLN A 110 5.80 7.69 11.96
N LEU A 111 5.73 7.47 13.28
CA LEU A 111 5.12 8.39 14.22
C LEU A 111 6.20 9.30 14.83
N PRO A 112 5.97 10.60 14.93
CA PRO A 112 6.89 11.49 15.63
C PRO A 112 6.98 11.10 17.12
N ASN A 113 8.12 11.42 17.73
CA ASN A 113 8.38 11.03 19.14
C ASN A 113 7.34 11.58 20.12
N TRP A 114 6.74 12.73 19.85
CA TRP A 114 5.71 13.29 20.72
C TRP A 114 4.45 12.42 20.77
N VAL A 115 4.12 11.68 19.70
CA VAL A 115 3.04 10.68 19.69
C VAL A 115 3.53 9.39 20.35
N SER A 116 4.60 8.79 19.79
CA SER A 116 5.02 7.42 20.12
C SER A 116 5.55 7.26 21.55
N SER A 117 6.12 8.33 22.15
CA SER A 117 6.69 8.36 23.51
C SER A 117 5.89 9.22 24.48
N GLY A 118 4.73 9.76 24.05
CA GLY A 118 3.85 10.56 24.88
C GLY A 118 3.18 9.75 26.00
N SER A 119 2.83 10.43 27.09
CA SER A 119 2.04 9.82 28.16
C SER A 119 0.56 10.14 27.93
N TRP A 120 -0.17 9.17 27.43
CA TRP A 120 -1.54 9.36 26.97
C TRP A 120 -2.56 8.66 27.84
N THR A 121 -3.72 9.30 28.02
CA THR A 121 -4.97 8.62 28.39
C THR A 121 -5.75 8.28 27.13
N ASN A 122 -6.79 7.46 27.27
CA ASN A 122 -7.70 7.14 26.16
C ASN A 122 -8.26 8.44 25.53
N GLU A 123 -8.75 9.38 26.37
CA GLU A 123 -9.34 10.63 25.89
C GLU A 123 -8.33 11.51 25.15
N THR A 124 -7.13 11.67 25.72
CA THR A 124 -6.14 12.59 25.14
C THR A 124 -5.57 12.05 23.84
N LEU A 125 -5.31 10.73 23.74
CA LEU A 125 -4.83 10.14 22.50
C LEU A 125 -5.93 10.10 21.44
N THR A 126 -7.19 9.88 21.83
CA THR A 126 -8.33 9.97 20.91
C THR A 126 -8.47 11.38 20.34
N ALA A 127 -8.31 12.41 21.16
CA ALA A 127 -8.35 13.80 20.69
C ALA A 127 -7.20 14.11 19.72
N VAL A 128 -5.99 13.63 19.99
CA VAL A 128 -4.84 13.76 19.09
C VAL A 128 -5.10 13.07 17.75
N LEU A 129 -5.59 11.83 17.79
CA LEU A 129 -5.95 11.05 16.61
C LEU A 129 -6.96 11.80 15.69
N GLN A 130 -8.03 12.28 16.31
CA GLN A 130 -9.10 12.99 15.59
C GLN A 130 -8.62 14.34 15.03
N ASN A 131 -7.78 15.07 15.78
CA ASN A 131 -7.21 16.33 15.34
C ASN A 131 -6.30 16.14 14.13
N HIS A 132 -5.39 15.18 14.20
CA HIS A 132 -4.50 14.83 13.08
C HIS A 132 -5.29 14.52 11.82
N ILE A 133 -6.18 13.53 11.88
CA ILE A 133 -7.00 13.09 10.75
C ILE A 133 -7.79 14.26 10.15
N THR A 134 -8.43 15.06 11.02
CA THR A 134 -9.26 16.17 10.59
C THR A 134 -8.46 17.22 9.80
N ASN A 135 -7.26 17.56 10.24
CA ASN A 135 -6.43 18.57 9.56
C ASN A 135 -5.84 18.03 8.26
N VAL A 136 -5.30 16.82 8.28
CA VAL A 136 -4.69 16.21 7.09
C VAL A 136 -5.74 15.97 5.98
N VAL A 137 -6.88 15.36 6.32
CA VAL A 137 -7.94 15.10 5.34
C VAL A 137 -8.54 16.40 4.79
N LYS A 138 -8.73 17.42 5.64
CA LYS A 138 -9.22 18.73 5.16
C LYS A 138 -8.26 19.41 4.20
N HIS A 139 -6.93 19.28 4.43
CA HIS A 139 -5.93 19.86 3.55
C HIS A 139 -6.02 19.26 2.14
N TYR A 140 -6.13 17.94 2.05
CA TYR A 140 -6.22 17.23 0.76
C TYR A 140 -7.64 17.04 0.24
N LYS A 141 -8.63 17.69 0.85
CA LYS A 141 -10.04 17.53 0.44
C LYS A 141 -10.25 17.80 -1.04
N GLY A 142 -10.87 16.83 -1.71
CA GLY A 142 -11.16 16.87 -3.14
C GLY A 142 -10.00 16.52 -4.06
N ARG A 143 -8.81 16.26 -3.52
CA ARG A 143 -7.61 15.83 -4.27
C ARG A 143 -7.39 14.32 -4.19
N CYS A 144 -7.62 13.71 -3.02
CA CYS A 144 -7.48 12.28 -2.84
C CYS A 144 -8.67 11.53 -3.45
N TYR A 145 -8.38 10.52 -4.27
CA TYR A 145 -9.37 9.50 -4.66
C TYR A 145 -9.76 8.64 -3.46
N ALA A 146 -8.77 8.22 -2.67
CA ALA A 146 -8.94 7.39 -1.50
C ALA A 146 -7.92 7.74 -0.41
N TRP A 147 -8.24 7.47 0.85
CA TRP A 147 -7.33 7.48 2.00
C TRP A 147 -7.15 6.08 2.58
N ASP A 148 -5.92 5.70 2.85
CA ASP A 148 -5.61 4.63 3.79
C ASP A 148 -5.76 5.20 5.20
N VAL A 149 -6.97 5.02 5.78
CA VAL A 149 -7.33 5.62 7.08
C VAL A 149 -6.59 4.96 8.22
N VAL A 150 -6.59 3.62 8.23
CA VAL A 150 -5.81 2.82 9.18
C VAL A 150 -5.01 1.80 8.39
N ASN A 151 -3.71 1.82 8.63
CA ASN A 151 -2.73 0.94 8.02
C ASN A 151 -2.19 -0.06 9.03
N GLU A 152 -2.21 -1.36 8.69
CA GLU A 152 -1.56 -2.46 9.43
C GLU A 152 -1.96 -2.56 10.92
N ALA A 153 -3.26 -2.55 11.19
CA ALA A 153 -3.78 -2.71 12.55
C ALA A 153 -3.54 -4.10 13.13
N LEU A 154 -3.24 -5.09 12.29
CA LEU A 154 -3.14 -6.50 12.67
C LEU A 154 -1.68 -6.98 12.70
N ALA A 155 -1.38 -7.86 13.66
CA ALA A 155 -0.17 -8.67 13.69
C ALA A 155 -0.31 -9.86 12.73
N ASP A 156 0.79 -10.58 12.47
CA ASP A 156 0.82 -11.65 11.46
C ASP A 156 -0.06 -12.86 11.82
N ASP A 157 -0.36 -13.06 13.10
CA ASP A 157 -1.27 -14.09 13.59
C ASP A 157 -2.76 -13.70 13.54
N GLY A 158 -3.07 -12.47 13.09
CA GLY A 158 -4.42 -11.92 13.01
C GLY A 158 -4.90 -11.27 14.31
N SER A 159 -4.11 -11.22 15.37
CA SER A 159 -4.42 -10.41 16.55
C SER A 159 -4.21 -8.91 16.26
N TYR A 160 -4.82 -8.04 17.07
CA TYR A 160 -4.50 -6.62 16.97
C TYR A 160 -3.04 -6.36 17.30
N ARG A 161 -2.38 -5.56 16.48
CA ARG A 161 -0.99 -5.16 16.67
C ARG A 161 -0.83 -4.39 17.98
N ASP A 162 0.25 -4.69 18.71
CA ASP A 162 0.62 -4.06 19.97
C ASP A 162 1.15 -2.62 19.75
N SER A 163 0.30 -1.76 19.21
CA SER A 163 0.57 -0.36 18.91
C SER A 163 0.15 0.56 20.05
N ILE A 164 0.64 1.81 20.05
CA ILE A 164 0.19 2.85 21.01
C ILE A 164 -1.33 3.07 20.91
N TRP A 165 -1.89 2.96 19.70
CA TRP A 165 -3.31 3.13 19.42
C TRP A 165 -4.14 2.06 20.12
N TYR A 166 -3.79 0.80 19.89
CA TYR A 166 -4.52 -0.34 20.47
C TYR A 166 -4.33 -0.43 21.99
N LYS A 167 -3.10 -0.21 22.51
CA LYS A 167 -2.81 -0.23 23.95
C LYS A 167 -3.60 0.81 24.73
N THR A 168 -3.76 2.00 24.16
CA THR A 168 -4.33 3.14 24.88
C THR A 168 -5.83 3.29 24.65
N ILE A 169 -6.30 3.08 23.42
CA ILE A 169 -7.70 3.31 23.04
C ILE A 169 -8.48 1.98 22.92
N GLY A 170 -7.79 0.88 22.61
CA GLY A 170 -8.41 -0.38 22.24
C GLY A 170 -8.84 -0.38 20.77
N GLU A 171 -9.53 -1.43 20.33
CA GLU A 171 -10.00 -1.60 18.94
C GLU A 171 -10.83 -0.43 18.41
N ALA A 172 -11.46 0.32 19.32
CA ALA A 172 -12.30 1.47 18.98
C ALA A 172 -11.53 2.60 18.26
N TYR A 173 -10.19 2.64 18.33
CA TYR A 173 -9.43 3.65 17.59
C TYR A 173 -9.69 3.57 16.09
N ILE A 174 -9.97 2.37 15.54
CA ILE A 174 -10.21 2.15 14.12
C ILE A 174 -11.51 2.85 13.67
N PRO A 175 -12.71 2.50 14.19
CA PRO A 175 -13.92 3.19 13.78
C PRO A 175 -13.92 4.70 14.14
N ILE A 176 -13.20 5.12 15.18
CA ILE A 176 -13.01 6.56 15.51
C ILE A 176 -12.22 7.26 14.40
N ALA A 177 -11.15 6.64 13.89
CA ALA A 177 -10.36 7.18 12.79
C ALA A 177 -11.20 7.34 11.51
N PHE A 178 -11.95 6.29 11.15
CA PHE A 178 -12.85 6.33 9.98
C PHE A 178 -13.94 7.39 10.11
N ALA A 179 -14.53 7.54 11.28
CA ALA A 179 -15.52 8.58 11.55
C ALA A 179 -14.94 10.00 11.41
N ALA A 180 -13.71 10.23 11.92
CA ALA A 180 -13.02 11.51 11.78
C ALA A 180 -12.70 11.84 10.33
N ALA A 181 -12.23 10.86 9.55
CA ALA A 181 -11.95 11.02 8.13
C ALA A 181 -13.23 11.32 7.33
N ALA A 182 -14.30 10.55 7.54
CA ALA A 182 -15.60 10.77 6.90
C ALA A 182 -16.20 12.15 7.23
N ALA A 183 -16.03 12.65 8.45
CA ALA A 183 -16.48 13.96 8.85
C ALA A 183 -15.67 15.10 8.21
N ALA A 184 -14.39 14.90 7.96
CA ALA A 184 -13.50 15.87 7.33
C ALA A 184 -13.73 15.98 5.82
N ASP A 185 -13.89 14.83 5.15
CA ASP A 185 -14.25 14.72 3.73
C ASP A 185 -15.25 13.57 3.50
N PRO A 186 -16.55 13.83 3.35
CA PRO A 186 -17.56 12.79 3.15
C PRO A 186 -17.48 12.11 1.78
N ASP A 187 -16.84 12.74 0.79
CA ASP A 187 -16.83 12.30 -0.60
C ASP A 187 -15.64 11.39 -0.92
N VAL A 188 -14.52 11.49 -0.16
CA VAL A 188 -13.34 10.67 -0.38
C VAL A 188 -13.60 9.20 -0.01
N LYS A 189 -13.00 8.26 -0.73
CA LYS A 189 -13.04 6.83 -0.40
C LYS A 189 -12.19 6.54 0.83
N LEU A 190 -12.68 5.72 1.76
CA LEU A 190 -12.01 5.36 3.00
C LEU A 190 -11.65 3.88 3.02
N TYR A 191 -10.37 3.58 3.19
CA TYR A 191 -9.81 2.23 3.12
C TYR A 191 -9.14 1.83 4.42
N TYR A 192 -9.26 0.55 4.75
CA TYR A 192 -8.34 -0.18 5.60
C TYR A 192 -7.29 -0.82 4.72
N ASN A 193 -5.99 -0.72 5.06
CA ASN A 193 -4.88 -1.25 4.27
C ASN A 193 -3.98 -2.15 5.13
N ASP A 194 -3.62 -3.35 4.64
CA ASP A 194 -2.74 -4.27 5.38
C ASP A 194 -2.03 -5.25 4.42
N TYR A 195 -0.94 -5.84 4.90
CA TYR A 195 -0.19 -6.89 4.22
C TYR A 195 -0.55 -8.27 4.74
N SER A 196 -0.18 -9.32 3.99
CA SER A 196 -0.46 -10.72 4.34
C SER A 196 -1.94 -11.02 4.59
N ILE A 197 -2.81 -10.26 3.94
CA ILE A 197 -4.27 -10.47 3.89
C ILE A 197 -4.75 -10.86 2.50
N GLU A 198 -3.84 -11.14 1.57
CA GLU A 198 -4.09 -11.43 0.15
C GLU A 198 -4.61 -12.86 -0.09
N TRP A 199 -4.48 -13.72 0.89
CA TRP A 199 -4.97 -15.11 0.85
C TRP A 199 -5.76 -15.47 2.10
N GLY A 200 -6.57 -16.51 2.03
CA GLY A 200 -7.36 -16.99 3.16
C GLY A 200 -6.49 -17.42 4.35
N GLY A 201 -6.83 -16.94 5.54
CA GLY A 201 -6.10 -17.24 6.77
C GLY A 201 -6.60 -16.42 7.95
N ALA A 202 -5.92 -16.52 9.07
CA ALA A 202 -6.30 -15.84 10.31
C ALA A 202 -6.27 -14.30 10.13
N LYS A 203 -5.23 -13.76 9.52
CA LYS A 203 -5.07 -12.33 9.33
C LYS A 203 -6.08 -11.76 8.33
N SER A 204 -6.34 -12.44 7.20
CA SER A 204 -7.41 -12.05 6.27
C SER A 204 -8.79 -12.08 6.93
N THR A 205 -9.09 -13.12 7.73
CA THR A 205 -10.34 -13.19 8.50
C THR A 205 -10.44 -12.04 9.52
N ALA A 206 -9.34 -11.70 10.18
CA ALA A 206 -9.29 -10.56 11.10
C ALA A 206 -9.50 -9.22 10.39
N ALA A 207 -8.93 -9.04 9.19
CA ALA A 207 -9.16 -7.85 8.36
C ALA A 207 -10.64 -7.73 7.93
N GLN A 208 -11.29 -8.83 7.57
CA GLN A 208 -12.74 -8.86 7.33
C GLN A 208 -13.53 -8.46 8.59
N ASN A 209 -13.07 -8.84 9.78
CA ASN A 209 -13.71 -8.44 11.05
C ASN A 209 -13.50 -6.95 11.34
N ILE A 210 -12.39 -6.32 10.90
CA ILE A 210 -12.22 -4.85 10.94
C ILE A 210 -13.28 -4.16 10.09
N VAL A 211 -13.55 -4.64 8.88
CA VAL A 211 -14.66 -4.10 8.05
C VAL A 211 -15.99 -4.16 8.83
N LYS A 212 -16.32 -5.33 9.38
CA LYS A 212 -17.55 -5.51 10.16
C LYS A 212 -17.55 -4.64 11.43
N LEU A 213 -16.41 -4.46 12.07
CA LEU A 213 -16.27 -3.57 13.24
C LEU A 213 -16.66 -2.14 12.85
N ILE A 214 -16.05 -1.57 11.80
CA ILE A 214 -16.35 -0.22 11.33
C ILE A 214 -17.84 -0.08 10.98
N GLN A 215 -18.40 -1.04 10.24
CA GLN A 215 -19.82 -1.06 9.87
C GLN A 215 -20.73 -1.16 11.09
N SER A 216 -20.35 -1.94 12.13
CA SER A 216 -21.13 -2.08 13.37
C SER A 216 -21.18 -0.77 14.17
N TYR A 217 -20.23 0.12 13.96
CA TYR A 217 -20.21 1.47 14.51
C TYR A 217 -21.01 2.48 13.66
N GLY A 218 -21.60 2.03 12.54
CA GLY A 218 -22.26 2.92 11.56
C GLY A 218 -21.26 3.76 10.79
N GLY A 219 -19.97 3.37 10.81
CA GLY A 219 -18.89 4.07 10.12
C GLY A 219 -18.90 3.80 8.61
N LYS A 220 -18.45 4.79 7.85
CA LYS A 220 -18.17 4.66 6.41
C LYS A 220 -16.85 3.91 6.24
N ILE A 221 -16.87 2.82 5.47
CA ILE A 221 -15.71 2.16 4.89
C ILE A 221 -16.07 1.81 3.46
N ASP A 222 -15.28 2.26 2.51
CA ASP A 222 -15.53 2.06 1.07
C ASP A 222 -14.70 0.90 0.52
N GLY A 223 -13.53 0.63 1.08
CA GLY A 223 -12.65 -0.39 0.52
C GLY A 223 -11.64 -0.99 1.49
N VAL A 224 -11.01 -2.06 1.02
CA VAL A 224 -9.85 -2.70 1.65
C VAL A 224 -8.71 -2.72 0.62
N GLY A 225 -7.57 -2.20 1.04
CA GLY A 225 -6.30 -2.31 0.34
C GLY A 225 -5.54 -3.55 0.81
N LEU A 226 -5.12 -4.37 -0.13
CA LEU A 226 -4.25 -5.51 0.10
C LEU A 226 -2.88 -5.14 -0.46
N GLN A 227 -1.86 -5.01 0.39
CA GLN A 227 -0.54 -4.49 -0.01
C GLN A 227 0.13 -5.36 -1.09
N ALA A 228 0.05 -6.67 -0.96
CA ALA A 228 0.56 -7.64 -1.93
C ALA A 228 2.10 -7.63 -2.10
N HIS A 229 2.81 -7.59 -0.98
CA HIS A 229 4.25 -7.77 -0.92
C HIS A 229 4.60 -9.26 -0.94
N PHE A 230 5.03 -9.77 -2.09
CA PHE A 230 5.29 -11.20 -2.27
C PHE A 230 6.79 -11.52 -2.42
N THR A 231 7.08 -12.81 -2.40
CA THR A 231 8.39 -13.38 -2.75
C THR A 231 8.21 -14.37 -3.88
N VAL A 232 9.08 -14.34 -4.89
CA VAL A 232 9.06 -15.27 -6.03
C VAL A 232 8.95 -16.70 -5.54
N GLY A 233 8.01 -17.46 -6.12
CA GLY A 233 7.69 -18.85 -5.76
C GLY A 233 6.77 -19.00 -4.55
N GLN A 234 6.34 -17.89 -3.91
CA GLN A 234 5.45 -17.92 -2.75
C GLN A 234 4.10 -17.21 -2.98
N THR A 235 3.90 -16.63 -4.16
CA THR A 235 2.63 -15.98 -4.51
C THR A 235 1.53 -17.03 -4.65
N PRO A 236 0.37 -16.85 -3.98
CA PRO A 236 -0.75 -17.77 -4.13
C PRO A 236 -1.26 -17.85 -5.57
N ALA A 237 -1.92 -18.94 -5.90
CA ALA A 237 -2.51 -19.10 -7.23
C ALA A 237 -3.62 -18.05 -7.47
N ARG A 238 -3.77 -17.59 -8.72
CA ARG A 238 -4.76 -16.58 -9.15
C ARG A 238 -6.16 -16.83 -8.60
N LYS A 239 -6.64 -18.09 -8.63
CA LYS A 239 -7.97 -18.46 -8.11
C LYS A 239 -8.11 -18.26 -6.59
N ASP A 240 -7.01 -18.47 -5.84
CA ASP A 240 -7.02 -18.36 -4.37
C ASP A 240 -6.97 -16.88 -3.97
N LEU A 241 -6.19 -16.07 -4.70
CA LEU A 241 -6.19 -14.62 -4.61
C LEU A 241 -7.59 -14.04 -4.91
N ALA A 242 -8.21 -14.42 -6.03
CA ALA A 242 -9.54 -13.97 -6.42
C ALA A 242 -10.61 -14.39 -5.40
N SER A 243 -10.54 -15.61 -4.88
CA SER A 243 -11.46 -16.08 -3.84
C SER A 243 -11.36 -15.26 -2.56
N ASN A 244 -10.15 -14.84 -2.19
CA ASN A 244 -9.93 -14.01 -1.01
C ASN A 244 -10.38 -12.56 -1.23
N LEU A 245 -10.12 -11.96 -2.39
CA LEU A 245 -10.66 -10.64 -2.76
C LEU A 245 -12.19 -10.64 -2.67
N LYS A 246 -12.83 -11.70 -3.20
CA LYS A 246 -14.28 -11.87 -3.14
C LYS A 246 -14.81 -11.92 -1.70
N ALA A 247 -14.07 -12.48 -0.75
CA ALA A 247 -14.50 -12.52 0.64
C ALA A 247 -14.62 -11.11 1.28
N PHE A 248 -13.86 -10.14 0.79
CA PHE A 248 -14.00 -8.73 1.17
C PHE A 248 -15.15 -8.06 0.41
N THR A 249 -15.27 -8.27 -0.92
CA THR A 249 -16.36 -7.65 -1.69
C THR A 249 -17.73 -8.17 -1.29
N ASP A 250 -17.83 -9.39 -0.78
CA ASP A 250 -19.06 -9.94 -0.17
C ASP A 250 -19.49 -9.18 1.12
N LEU A 251 -18.62 -8.37 1.71
CA LEU A 251 -18.94 -7.47 2.81
C LEU A 251 -19.46 -6.10 2.36
N GLY A 252 -19.59 -5.89 1.05
CA GLY A 252 -20.08 -4.63 0.46
C GLY A 252 -19.03 -3.53 0.35
N VAL A 253 -17.74 -3.89 0.34
CA VAL A 253 -16.62 -2.96 0.13
C VAL A 253 -15.90 -3.29 -1.17
N GLU A 254 -15.32 -2.29 -1.83
CA GLU A 254 -14.41 -2.50 -2.96
C GLU A 254 -13.03 -2.96 -2.46
N VAL A 255 -12.21 -3.52 -3.35
CA VAL A 255 -10.84 -3.94 -3.05
C VAL A 255 -9.86 -3.40 -4.07
N ALA A 256 -8.59 -3.25 -3.67
CA ALA A 256 -7.49 -2.94 -4.57
C ALA A 256 -6.21 -3.63 -4.07
N TYR A 257 -5.33 -4.00 -4.99
CA TYR A 257 -3.94 -4.24 -4.63
C TYR A 257 -3.21 -2.91 -4.59
N THR A 258 -2.56 -2.61 -3.46
CA THR A 258 -2.12 -1.23 -3.16
C THR A 258 -0.63 -1.00 -3.16
N GLU A 259 0.18 -2.08 -3.06
CA GLU A 259 1.63 -1.97 -2.86
C GLU A 259 2.38 -3.14 -3.49
N VAL A 260 1.95 -3.58 -4.69
CA VAL A 260 2.45 -4.83 -5.28
C VAL A 260 3.93 -4.76 -5.58
N ASP A 261 4.68 -5.67 -4.98
CA ASP A 261 6.01 -6.06 -5.38
C ASP A 261 6.20 -7.58 -5.23
N VAL A 262 7.14 -8.16 -6.01
CA VAL A 262 7.45 -9.60 -5.96
C VAL A 262 8.96 -9.75 -5.92
N ARG A 263 9.54 -9.70 -4.71
CA ARG A 263 10.98 -9.75 -4.49
C ARG A 263 11.56 -11.14 -4.75
N MET A 264 12.84 -11.17 -5.10
CA MET A 264 13.61 -12.41 -5.26
C MET A 264 14.99 -12.28 -4.64
N GLU A 265 15.66 -13.41 -4.36
CA GLU A 265 17.06 -13.41 -4.01
C GLU A 265 17.91 -12.82 -5.14
N THR A 266 18.93 -12.04 -4.78
CA THR A 266 19.85 -11.41 -5.73
C THR A 266 21.23 -12.07 -5.71
N PRO A 267 21.90 -12.18 -6.88
CA PRO A 267 21.51 -11.66 -8.20
C PRO A 267 20.31 -12.41 -8.82
N ALA A 268 19.44 -11.67 -9.50
CA ALA A 268 18.30 -12.24 -10.19
C ALA A 268 18.75 -13.24 -11.28
N THR A 269 17.98 -14.32 -11.45
CA THR A 269 18.17 -15.29 -12.54
C THR A 269 17.05 -15.17 -13.55
N ASP A 270 17.30 -15.58 -14.80
CA ASP A 270 16.27 -15.58 -15.85
C ASP A 270 15.04 -16.40 -15.44
N ALA A 271 15.25 -17.53 -14.74
CA ALA A 271 14.16 -18.35 -14.23
C ALA A 271 13.28 -17.62 -13.22
N ASN A 272 13.90 -16.89 -12.29
CA ASN A 272 13.18 -16.10 -11.28
C ASN A 272 12.47 -14.90 -11.90
N LEU A 273 13.05 -14.25 -12.92
CA LEU A 273 12.40 -13.17 -13.66
C LEU A 273 11.17 -13.66 -14.43
N GLN A 274 11.22 -14.85 -15.04
CA GLN A 274 10.06 -15.46 -15.69
C GLN A 274 8.98 -15.90 -14.69
N GLN A 275 9.38 -16.45 -13.55
CA GLN A 275 8.46 -16.78 -12.48
C GLN A 275 7.77 -15.52 -11.92
N GLN A 276 8.53 -14.44 -11.68
CA GLN A 276 8.00 -13.13 -11.28
C GLN A 276 6.96 -12.61 -12.27
N SER A 277 7.22 -12.71 -13.56
CA SER A 277 6.29 -12.34 -14.63
C SER A 277 4.96 -13.08 -14.51
N THR A 278 5.01 -14.40 -14.29
CA THR A 278 3.83 -15.23 -14.08
C THR A 278 3.06 -14.81 -12.83
N GLU A 279 3.76 -14.48 -11.76
CA GLU A 279 3.15 -14.08 -10.48
C GLU A 279 2.48 -12.72 -10.55
N PHE A 280 3.11 -11.73 -11.19
CA PHE A 280 2.45 -10.44 -11.48
C PHE A 280 1.18 -10.65 -12.34
N SER A 281 1.24 -11.51 -13.36
CA SER A 281 0.06 -11.90 -14.16
C SER A 281 -1.05 -12.50 -13.30
N ASN A 282 -0.70 -13.34 -12.33
CA ASN A 282 -1.68 -13.96 -11.43
C ASN A 282 -2.32 -12.93 -10.49
N ILE A 283 -1.54 -11.99 -9.95
CA ILE A 283 -2.03 -10.92 -9.05
C ILE A 283 -3.00 -10.02 -9.81
N VAL A 284 -2.58 -9.48 -10.96
CA VAL A 284 -3.42 -8.60 -11.78
C VAL A 284 -4.65 -9.35 -12.30
N GLY A 285 -4.44 -10.60 -12.73
CA GLY A 285 -5.53 -11.46 -13.18
C GLY A 285 -6.57 -11.74 -12.10
N ALA A 286 -6.16 -11.92 -10.85
CA ALA A 286 -7.10 -12.11 -9.72
C ALA A 286 -7.97 -10.88 -9.49
N CYS A 287 -7.42 -9.67 -9.65
CA CYS A 287 -8.19 -8.43 -9.63
C CYS A 287 -9.23 -8.39 -10.77
N LEU A 288 -8.82 -8.76 -12.00
CA LEU A 288 -9.74 -8.83 -13.13
C LEU A 288 -10.87 -9.87 -12.96
N ASP A 289 -10.59 -10.97 -12.26
CA ASP A 289 -11.58 -12.03 -11.99
C ASP A 289 -12.56 -11.67 -10.86
N THR A 290 -12.34 -10.55 -10.15
CA THR A 290 -13.10 -10.19 -8.95
C THR A 290 -13.91 -8.94 -9.20
N GLU A 291 -15.24 -9.07 -9.24
CA GLU A 291 -16.13 -7.91 -9.25
C GLU A 291 -15.92 -7.08 -7.98
N GLY A 292 -15.73 -5.77 -8.14
CA GLY A 292 -15.41 -4.86 -7.04
C GLY A 292 -13.91 -4.70 -6.76
N CYS A 293 -13.02 -5.39 -7.50
CA CYS A 293 -11.61 -5.01 -7.54
C CYS A 293 -11.45 -3.83 -8.49
N VAL A 294 -10.96 -2.70 -7.96
CA VAL A 294 -10.96 -1.42 -8.71
C VAL A 294 -9.62 -1.08 -9.35
N GLY A 295 -8.51 -1.66 -8.87
CA GLY A 295 -7.21 -1.30 -9.42
C GLY A 295 -6.03 -2.00 -8.77
N VAL A 296 -4.87 -1.76 -9.35
CA VAL A 296 -3.57 -2.30 -8.92
C VAL A 296 -2.57 -1.15 -8.87
N THR A 297 -1.86 -1.03 -7.74
CA THR A 297 -0.73 -0.11 -7.56
C THR A 297 0.52 -0.93 -7.26
N ILE A 298 1.60 -0.72 -8.00
CA ILE A 298 2.91 -1.29 -7.71
C ILE A 298 3.66 -0.39 -6.74
N TRP A 299 4.46 -0.98 -5.79
CA TRP A 299 5.16 -0.19 -4.78
C TRP A 299 6.53 0.22 -5.26
N ASP A 300 6.57 1.40 -5.86
CA ASP A 300 7.54 1.88 -6.83
C ASP A 300 7.49 1.10 -8.17
N TRP A 301 7.86 1.76 -9.27
CA TRP A 301 7.81 1.12 -10.56
C TRP A 301 9.16 0.50 -10.98
N THR A 302 10.26 0.89 -10.32
CA THR A 302 11.63 0.50 -10.69
C THR A 302 12.41 -0.07 -9.51
N ASP A 303 13.22 -1.07 -9.77
CA ASP A 303 14.11 -1.68 -8.79
C ASP A 303 15.09 -0.67 -8.15
N LYS A 304 15.39 0.43 -8.88
CA LYS A 304 16.31 1.48 -8.45
C LYS A 304 15.93 2.13 -7.12
N TYR A 305 14.65 2.34 -6.90
CA TYR A 305 14.13 3.04 -5.71
C TYR A 305 13.30 2.12 -4.80
N SER A 306 13.24 0.83 -5.14
CA SER A 306 12.54 -0.16 -4.33
C SER A 306 13.06 -0.19 -2.89
N TRP A 307 12.13 -0.23 -1.94
CA TRP A 307 12.41 -0.37 -0.51
C TRP A 307 12.99 -1.73 -0.12
N VAL A 308 12.81 -2.75 -0.97
CA VAL A 308 13.12 -4.15 -0.69
C VAL A 308 14.58 -4.36 -0.30
N PRO A 309 15.60 -3.85 -1.03
CA PRO A 309 17.00 -4.12 -0.66
C PRO A 309 17.41 -3.56 0.71
N SER A 310 16.79 -2.46 1.13
CA SER A 310 17.08 -1.84 2.43
C SER A 310 16.44 -2.58 3.60
N THR A 311 15.32 -3.25 3.36
CA THR A 311 14.53 -3.96 4.38
C THR A 311 14.85 -5.45 4.44
N PHE A 312 15.15 -6.06 3.29
CA PHE A 312 15.43 -7.49 3.15
C PHE A 312 16.82 -7.71 2.52
N PRO A 313 17.91 -7.71 3.32
CA PRO A 313 19.27 -7.92 2.80
C PRO A 313 19.38 -9.20 1.97
N GLY A 314 19.92 -9.09 0.75
CA GLY A 314 20.05 -10.21 -0.19
C GLY A 314 18.83 -10.40 -1.12
N TYR A 315 17.78 -9.60 -0.96
CA TYR A 315 16.62 -9.57 -1.84
C TYR A 315 16.55 -8.27 -2.62
N GLY A 316 15.90 -8.29 -3.78
CA GLY A 316 15.69 -7.13 -4.65
C GLY A 316 14.93 -7.52 -5.91
N ALA A 317 15.18 -6.80 -7.01
CA ALA A 317 14.60 -7.02 -8.32
C ALA A 317 13.06 -7.20 -8.28
N ALA A 318 12.38 -6.41 -7.43
CA ALA A 318 11.00 -6.63 -7.03
C ALA A 318 9.95 -5.98 -7.94
N CYS A 319 10.35 -4.95 -8.72
CA CYS A 319 9.48 -4.12 -9.52
C CYS A 319 9.42 -4.57 -11.00
N PRO A 320 8.46 -4.07 -11.81
CA PRO A 320 8.35 -4.42 -13.23
C PRO A 320 9.41 -3.80 -14.15
N TRP A 321 10.13 -2.76 -13.71
CA TRP A 321 11.29 -2.19 -14.39
C TRP A 321 12.55 -2.38 -13.54
N ASP A 322 13.69 -2.53 -14.19
CA ASP A 322 14.99 -2.68 -13.53
C ASP A 322 15.55 -1.32 -13.01
N GLU A 323 16.75 -1.36 -12.44
CA GLU A 323 17.46 -0.17 -11.94
C GLU A 323 17.89 0.81 -13.04
N ASN A 324 17.87 0.41 -14.32
CA ASN A 324 18.18 1.22 -15.49
C ASN A 324 16.92 1.76 -16.17
N PHE A 325 15.74 1.50 -15.60
CA PHE A 325 14.43 1.87 -16.13
C PHE A 325 14.00 1.05 -17.36
N GLU A 326 14.62 -0.12 -17.58
CA GLU A 326 14.26 -1.03 -18.64
C GLU A 326 13.16 -1.99 -18.17
N LYS A 327 12.20 -2.27 -19.07
CA LYS A 327 11.07 -3.16 -18.77
C LYS A 327 11.53 -4.60 -18.59
N LYS A 328 11.20 -5.20 -17.45
CA LYS A 328 11.46 -6.60 -17.15
C LYS A 328 10.35 -7.51 -17.73
N PRO A 329 10.54 -8.84 -17.73
CA PRO A 329 9.47 -9.78 -18.11
C PRO A 329 8.17 -9.58 -17.33
N ALA A 330 8.24 -9.08 -16.09
CA ALA A 330 7.09 -8.74 -15.25
C ALA A 330 6.17 -7.70 -15.90
N TYR A 331 6.72 -6.64 -16.52
CA TYR A 331 5.93 -5.67 -17.27
C TYR A 331 5.12 -6.35 -18.39
N GLN A 332 5.78 -7.23 -19.13
CA GLN A 332 5.16 -7.94 -20.24
C GLN A 332 4.04 -8.88 -19.75
N GLY A 333 4.29 -9.62 -18.66
CA GLY A 333 3.28 -10.51 -18.08
C GLY A 333 2.04 -9.75 -17.57
N ILE A 334 2.22 -8.55 -17.01
CA ILE A 334 1.10 -7.66 -16.63
C ILE A 334 0.34 -7.22 -17.89
N LEU A 335 1.05 -6.76 -18.92
CA LEU A 335 0.43 -6.27 -20.14
C LEU A 335 -0.39 -7.36 -20.86
N GLU A 336 0.14 -8.58 -20.92
CA GLU A 336 -0.53 -9.73 -21.55
C GLU A 336 -1.83 -10.10 -20.83
N VAL A 337 -1.85 -10.18 -19.51
CA VAL A 337 -3.07 -10.50 -18.77
C VAL A 337 -4.12 -9.39 -18.89
N LEU A 338 -3.69 -8.14 -19.09
CA LEU A 338 -4.54 -7.00 -19.40
C LEU A 338 -4.98 -6.99 -20.89
N GLY A 339 -4.52 -7.94 -21.70
CA GLY A 339 -4.90 -8.08 -23.11
C GLY A 339 -4.22 -7.08 -24.04
N GLY A 340 -3.12 -6.47 -23.61
CA GLY A 340 -2.25 -5.69 -24.47
C GLY A 340 -1.41 -6.60 -25.38
N GLU A 341 -1.08 -6.12 -26.59
CA GLU A 341 -0.20 -6.85 -27.47
C GLU A 341 1.25 -6.67 -27.06
N ALA A 342 1.99 -7.79 -26.99
CA ALA A 342 3.43 -7.76 -26.81
C ALA A 342 4.08 -6.97 -27.96
N SER A 343 4.86 -5.93 -27.63
CA SER A 343 5.78 -5.40 -28.61
C SER A 343 6.72 -6.53 -29.01
N ALA A 344 6.60 -6.98 -30.27
CA ALA A 344 7.49 -8.00 -30.80
C ALA A 344 8.94 -7.50 -30.67
N SER A 345 9.62 -7.96 -29.63
CA SER A 345 11.07 -7.80 -29.53
C SER A 345 11.67 -8.53 -30.72
N THR A 346 12.08 -7.79 -31.73
CA THR A 346 12.84 -8.31 -32.87
C THR A 346 14.20 -8.74 -32.34
N SER A 347 14.25 -9.91 -31.73
CA SER A 347 15.53 -10.60 -31.55
C SER A 347 16.00 -11.02 -32.95
N THR A 348 16.78 -10.14 -33.58
CA THR A 348 17.49 -10.47 -34.78
C THR A 348 18.57 -11.48 -34.40
N SER A 349 18.18 -12.75 -34.37
CA SER A 349 19.15 -13.83 -34.43
C SER A 349 19.81 -13.74 -35.82
N VAL A 350 21.00 -13.14 -35.86
CA VAL A 350 21.87 -13.19 -37.02
C VAL A 350 22.32 -14.63 -37.16
N SER A 351 21.54 -15.42 -37.91
CA SER A 351 21.93 -16.76 -38.36
C SER A 351 23.02 -16.54 -39.43
N ALA A 352 24.27 -16.60 -38.99
CA ALA A 352 25.38 -16.66 -39.91
C ALA A 352 25.33 -18.01 -40.67
N SER A 353 24.75 -17.96 -41.85
CA SER A 353 24.78 -19.08 -42.79
C SER A 353 26.18 -19.15 -43.37
N ALA A 354 27.03 -20.00 -42.81
CA ALA A 354 28.30 -20.40 -43.39
C ALA A 354 28.02 -21.50 -44.38
N SER A 355 28.07 -21.16 -45.66
CA SER A 355 28.11 -22.14 -46.75
C SER A 355 29.48 -22.83 -46.75
N ALA A 356 29.54 -24.12 -46.52
CA ALA A 356 30.73 -24.94 -46.78
C ALA A 356 30.43 -25.88 -47.96
N PRO A 357 31.43 -26.21 -48.82
CA PRO A 357 31.20 -26.89 -50.07
C PRO A 357 31.06 -28.41 -49.93
N GLU A 358 30.25 -28.96 -50.81
CA GLU A 358 30.09 -30.39 -51.00
C GLU A 358 31.39 -31.10 -51.35
N THR A 359 31.68 -32.22 -50.68
CA THR A 359 32.52 -33.29 -51.21
C THR A 359 31.87 -34.62 -50.95
N THR A 360 31.56 -35.30 -52.08
CA THR A 360 31.09 -36.63 -52.21
C THR A 360 32.14 -37.63 -51.75
N SER A 361 31.84 -38.68 -50.99
CA SER A 361 32.09 -40.09 -51.34
C SER A 361 31.81 -41.09 -50.23
N ALA A 362 31.09 -42.11 -50.64
CA ALA A 362 31.24 -43.57 -50.39
C ALA A 362 30.77 -44.17 -49.05
N VAL A 363 29.79 -44.97 -49.22
CA VAL A 363 29.20 -46.03 -48.42
C VAL A 363 30.22 -47.07 -47.97
N ILE A 364 30.23 -47.46 -46.71
CA ILE A 364 30.46 -48.87 -46.28
C ILE A 364 29.56 -49.18 -45.08
N SER A 365 28.70 -50.19 -45.24
CA SER A 365 27.95 -50.91 -44.21
C SER A 365 28.88 -51.81 -43.40
N THR A 366 28.72 -51.85 -42.08
CA THR A 366 28.90 -53.13 -41.33
C THR A 366 28.03 -53.13 -40.07
N THR A 367 27.43 -54.26 -39.89
CA THR A 367 26.43 -54.74 -38.93
C THR A 367 26.92 -54.90 -37.51
N ALA A 368 25.98 -54.71 -36.58
CA ALA A 368 25.66 -55.45 -35.36
C ALA A 368 26.68 -55.58 -34.20
N ALA A 369 26.26 -55.20 -33.00
CA ALA A 369 25.98 -56.15 -31.92
C ALA A 369 25.34 -55.45 -30.72
N ALA A 370 24.26 -56.02 -30.26
CA ALA A 370 23.59 -55.71 -28.99
C ALA A 370 24.37 -56.31 -27.83
N VAL A 371 24.49 -55.57 -26.73
CA VAL A 371 24.80 -56.14 -25.40
C VAL A 371 23.85 -55.50 -24.37
N THR A 372 23.03 -56.35 -23.84
CA THR A 372 22.20 -56.22 -22.63
C THR A 372 23.08 -56.37 -21.38
N SER A 373 22.87 -55.55 -20.37
CA SER A 373 23.10 -55.89 -18.95
C SER A 373 22.44 -54.85 -18.05
N THR A 374 21.36 -55.25 -17.49
CA THR A 374 21.03 -55.67 -16.08
C THR A 374 21.29 -54.65 -15.01
N SER A 375 20.18 -54.32 -14.39
CA SER A 375 19.89 -53.69 -13.11
C SER A 375 20.86 -54.03 -11.97
N SER A 376 21.11 -53.03 -11.13
CA SER A 376 21.34 -53.26 -9.68
C SER A 376 20.86 -52.05 -8.88
N SER A 377 19.81 -52.29 -8.14
CA SER A 377 19.27 -51.47 -7.06
C SER A 377 20.23 -51.54 -5.86
N SER A 378 20.52 -50.38 -5.27
CA SER A 378 21.04 -50.31 -3.89
C SER A 378 20.26 -49.28 -3.10
N ILE A 379 19.58 -49.82 -2.11
CA ILE A 379 18.95 -49.16 -0.99
C ILE A 379 20.03 -48.58 -0.09
N SER A 380 19.95 -47.34 0.29
CA SER A 380 20.72 -46.80 1.43
C SER A 380 19.77 -46.02 2.35
N THR A 381 19.77 -46.55 3.53
CA THR A 381 19.08 -46.17 4.77
C THR A 381 19.38 -44.73 5.24
N SER A 382 18.34 -44.07 5.66
CA SER A 382 18.37 -42.83 6.42
C SER A 382 18.97 -42.99 7.79
N THR A 383 19.90 -42.12 8.17
CA THR A 383 20.26 -41.85 9.57
C THR A 383 20.00 -40.39 9.87
N SER A 384 19.02 -40.18 10.75
CA SER A 384 18.70 -38.91 11.40
C SER A 384 19.81 -38.53 12.37
N VAL A 385 20.38 -37.33 12.21
CA VAL A 385 21.23 -36.71 13.24
C VAL A 385 20.50 -35.49 13.78
N SER A 386 20.09 -35.62 15.02
CA SER A 386 19.58 -34.57 15.89
C SER A 386 20.76 -33.69 16.33
N SER A 387 20.73 -32.41 16.02
CA SER A 387 21.69 -31.43 16.54
C SER A 387 20.97 -30.48 17.50
N SER A 388 21.34 -30.62 18.76
CA SER A 388 20.93 -29.81 19.90
C SER A 388 21.53 -28.40 19.84
N ILE A 389 20.68 -27.43 20.17
CA ILE A 389 20.99 -26.00 20.37
C ILE A 389 21.75 -25.85 21.71
N PRO A 390 22.81 -25.07 21.78
CA PRO A 390 23.40 -24.68 23.08
C PRO A 390 22.75 -23.39 23.58
N ALA A 391 22.37 -23.41 24.86
CA ALA A 391 21.86 -22.30 25.64
C ALA A 391 22.93 -21.22 25.89
N ALA A 392 22.52 -19.97 25.91
CA ALA A 392 23.30 -18.80 26.30
C ALA A 392 23.56 -18.76 27.82
N PRO A 393 24.71 -18.26 28.29
CA PRO A 393 24.96 -18.12 29.71
C PRO A 393 24.38 -16.86 30.30
N THR A 394 23.68 -17.06 31.41
CA THR A 394 23.32 -16.02 32.39
C THR A 394 24.55 -15.59 33.19
N SER A 395 24.80 -14.30 33.30
CA SER A 395 25.64 -13.78 34.38
C SER A 395 25.03 -12.54 34.98
N SER A 396 24.65 -12.69 36.23
CA SER A 396 24.33 -11.68 37.23
C SER A 396 25.56 -10.93 37.70
N SER A 397 25.47 -9.63 37.93
CA SER A 397 25.96 -8.96 39.14
C SER A 397 25.68 -7.47 39.11
N SER A 398 24.87 -7.04 40.06
CA SER A 398 24.81 -5.66 40.53
C SER A 398 26.04 -5.36 41.40
N PRO A 399 26.42 -4.08 41.56
CA PRO A 399 26.52 -3.57 42.92
C PRO A 399 25.77 -2.24 43.14
N SER A 400 25.12 -2.21 44.28
CA SER A 400 24.59 -1.04 44.95
C SER A 400 25.73 -0.08 45.32
N THR A 401 25.51 1.22 45.20
CA THR A 401 26.20 2.23 46.03
C THR A 401 25.23 3.31 46.43
N THR A 402 25.30 3.55 47.70
CA THR A 402 24.45 4.35 48.61
C THR A 402 24.71 5.86 48.54
N LEU A 403 23.63 6.63 48.74
CA LEU A 403 23.47 7.93 49.38
C LEU A 403 24.52 9.04 49.25
N ALA A 404 24.03 10.22 48.87
CA ALA A 404 24.29 11.47 49.60
C ALA A 404 23.11 12.43 49.44
N THR A 405 22.42 12.64 50.55
CA THR A 405 21.42 13.68 50.79
C THR A 405 22.13 15.04 50.98
N SER A 406 21.67 16.06 50.30
CA SER A 406 21.99 17.44 50.65
C SER A 406 20.77 18.35 50.51
N SER A 407 20.22 18.70 51.62
CA SER A 407 19.21 19.74 51.82
C SER A 407 19.85 21.12 51.79
N ARG A 408 19.25 22.11 51.09
CA ARG A 408 19.27 23.54 51.49
C ARG A 408 18.13 24.31 50.81
N THR A 409 17.16 24.64 51.56
CA THR A 409 16.67 25.97 52.04
C THR A 409 16.21 26.96 50.96
N SER A 410 14.96 27.31 51.16
CA SER A 410 14.14 28.38 50.61
C SER A 410 14.80 29.75 50.58
N SER A 411 14.51 30.55 49.56
CA SER A 411 14.38 31.99 49.68
C SER A 411 13.35 32.52 48.67
N ALA A 412 12.53 33.44 49.16
CA ALA A 412 11.34 34.01 48.54
C ALA A 412 11.65 35.26 47.70
N ILE A 413 10.94 35.42 46.59
CA ILE A 413 10.30 36.58 45.92
C ILE A 413 11.11 37.88 45.78
N PRO A 414 11.05 38.62 44.61
CA PRO A 414 9.87 39.44 44.36
C PRO A 414 9.34 39.45 42.90
N SER A 415 8.06 39.78 42.83
CA SER A 415 7.24 40.07 41.66
C SER A 415 7.78 41.27 40.86
N SER A 416 7.77 41.13 39.53
CA SER A 416 7.67 42.29 38.65
C SER A 416 6.73 41.97 37.51
N SER A 417 5.65 42.73 37.44
CA SER A 417 4.64 42.77 36.39
C SER A 417 5.22 43.34 35.10
N SER A 418 5.03 42.63 33.99
CA SER A 418 4.98 43.27 32.68
C SER A 418 3.90 42.57 31.83
N SER A 419 2.92 43.40 31.48
CA SER A 419 1.82 43.12 30.56
C SER A 419 2.35 42.76 29.19
N ALA A 420 1.98 41.60 28.70
CA ALA A 420 2.01 41.23 27.27
C ALA A 420 0.58 40.89 26.85
N THR A 421 0.17 41.50 25.77
CA THR A 421 -1.11 41.44 25.07
C THR A 421 -1.43 40.00 24.66
N PRO A 422 -2.70 39.57 24.73
CA PRO A 422 -3.08 38.22 24.33
C PRO A 422 -3.08 38.09 22.81
N THR A 423 -2.27 37.18 22.28
CA THR A 423 -2.44 36.60 20.95
C THR A 423 -3.64 35.67 20.99
N ASP A 424 -4.52 35.79 20.03
CA ASP A 424 -5.73 35.05 19.86
C ASP A 424 -5.52 33.54 19.95
N PHE A 425 -5.83 32.98 21.10
CA PHE A 425 -6.14 31.58 21.26
C PHE A 425 -7.53 31.37 20.62
N ILE A 426 -7.57 30.61 19.52
CA ILE A 426 -8.82 30.02 19.08
C ILE A 426 -9.25 29.08 20.19
N PRO A 427 -10.37 29.32 20.89
CA PRO A 427 -10.81 28.42 21.93
C PRO A 427 -11.19 27.09 21.33
N GLN A 428 -10.51 26.03 21.78
CA GLN A 428 -11.08 24.70 21.75
C GLN A 428 -12.50 24.81 22.31
N PRO A 429 -13.55 24.25 21.67
CA PRO A 429 -14.89 24.38 22.19
C PRO A 429 -14.99 23.69 23.54
N SER A 430 -14.81 24.46 24.59
CA SER A 430 -15.17 24.10 25.95
C SER A 430 -16.69 23.96 25.93
N SER A 431 -17.18 22.75 26.07
CA SER A 431 -18.58 22.38 25.95
C SER A 431 -19.38 22.83 27.18
N THR A 432 -19.65 24.12 27.27
CA THR A 432 -20.84 24.66 27.93
C THR A 432 -21.83 25.15 26.87
N ALA A 433 -21.90 24.47 25.74
CA ALA A 433 -22.90 24.74 24.72
C ALA A 433 -24.10 23.82 24.98
N THR A 434 -25.22 24.41 25.33
CA THR A 434 -26.57 23.85 25.30
C THR A 434 -26.93 23.51 23.84
N GLY A 435 -26.30 22.49 23.27
CA GLY A 435 -26.52 22.03 21.91
C GLY A 435 -26.50 20.49 21.84
N ARG A 436 -27.31 19.92 20.95
CA ARG A 436 -27.30 18.49 20.68
C ARG A 436 -26.01 18.12 19.94
N VAL A 437 -25.52 16.92 20.21
CA VAL A 437 -24.27 16.38 19.64
C VAL A 437 -24.55 15.85 18.23
N LYS A 438 -23.76 16.26 17.27
CA LYS A 438 -23.85 15.84 15.88
C LYS A 438 -23.45 14.36 15.71
N VAL A 439 -23.85 13.78 14.58
CA VAL A 439 -23.47 12.42 14.20
C VAL A 439 -21.95 12.27 14.25
N TYR A 440 -21.49 11.14 14.80
CA TYR A 440 -20.09 10.74 15.02
C TYR A 440 -19.30 11.56 16.06
N TYR A 441 -19.92 12.52 16.77
CA TYR A 441 -19.26 13.20 17.87
C TYR A 441 -19.51 12.48 19.21
N GLN A 442 -18.56 12.67 20.13
CA GLN A 442 -18.66 12.07 21.47
C GLN A 442 -19.85 12.64 22.23
N CYS A 443 -20.64 11.73 22.82
CA CYS A 443 -21.83 12.07 23.62
C CYS A 443 -21.81 11.48 25.02
N GLY A 444 -20.70 10.89 25.48
CA GLY A 444 -20.59 10.33 26.82
C GLY A 444 -19.29 9.56 27.04
N GLY A 445 -19.10 9.11 28.27
CA GLY A 445 -17.91 8.39 28.75
C GLY A 445 -17.47 8.87 30.12
N ILE A 446 -16.59 8.12 30.81
CA ILE A 446 -15.99 8.55 32.08
C ILE A 446 -15.21 9.85 31.84
N ASN A 447 -15.44 10.85 32.68
CA ASN A 447 -14.85 12.20 32.61
C ASN A 447 -15.32 13.08 31.43
N TYR A 448 -16.28 12.66 30.64
CA TYR A 448 -16.84 13.48 29.59
C TYR A 448 -17.68 14.64 30.18
N GLN A 449 -17.39 15.88 29.74
CA GLN A 449 -18.02 17.11 30.26
C GLN A 449 -18.95 17.78 29.23
N GLY A 450 -19.07 17.18 28.02
CA GLY A 450 -19.89 17.71 26.94
C GLY A 450 -21.37 17.34 27.02
N SER A 451 -22.14 17.75 25.99
CA SER A 451 -23.53 17.38 25.84
C SER A 451 -23.67 15.86 25.61
N THR A 452 -24.62 15.25 26.28
CA THR A 452 -24.94 13.82 26.13
C THR A 452 -26.14 13.55 25.23
N GLU A 453 -26.80 14.60 24.74
CA GLU A 453 -27.93 14.49 23.84
C GLU A 453 -27.49 14.62 22.38
N CYS A 454 -27.75 13.58 21.61
CA CYS A 454 -27.51 13.57 20.16
C CYS A 454 -28.58 14.39 19.41
N GLU A 455 -28.28 14.83 18.18
CA GLU A 455 -29.27 15.39 17.26
C GLU A 455 -30.39 14.38 16.97
N GLU A 456 -31.54 14.89 16.47
CA GLU A 456 -32.72 14.08 16.22
C GLU A 456 -32.44 12.98 15.19
N GLY A 457 -32.86 11.75 15.48
CA GLY A 457 -32.58 10.57 14.66
C GLY A 457 -31.25 9.87 14.99
N LEU A 458 -30.51 10.38 16.00
CA LEU A 458 -29.25 9.76 16.42
C LEU A 458 -29.39 9.18 17.82
N THR A 459 -28.61 8.12 18.08
CA THR A 459 -28.53 7.47 19.40
C THR A 459 -27.10 7.60 19.95
N CYS A 460 -26.99 7.97 21.24
CA CYS A 460 -25.69 7.96 21.93
C CYS A 460 -25.33 6.51 22.31
N LYS A 461 -24.56 5.85 21.48
CA LYS A 461 -24.12 4.47 21.67
C LYS A 461 -22.84 4.43 22.51
N LYS A 462 -22.89 3.69 23.62
CA LYS A 462 -21.71 3.45 24.44
C LYS A 462 -20.84 2.37 23.80
N TRP A 463 -19.59 2.71 23.52
CA TRP A 463 -18.63 1.78 22.95
C TRP A 463 -17.70 1.16 24.02
N ASN A 464 -17.29 1.99 24.97
CA ASN A 464 -16.48 1.56 26.13
C ASN A 464 -16.78 2.45 27.34
N PRO A 465 -16.19 2.21 28.52
CA PRO A 465 -16.43 3.07 29.69
C PRO A 465 -16.06 4.54 29.49
N TYR A 466 -15.14 4.85 28.58
CA TYR A 466 -14.60 6.20 28.38
C TYR A 466 -15.15 6.92 27.15
N TYR A 467 -15.88 6.21 26.27
CA TYR A 467 -16.34 6.77 25.00
C TYR A 467 -17.74 6.28 24.59
N SER A 468 -18.62 7.25 24.36
CA SER A 468 -19.92 7.05 23.71
C SER A 468 -20.04 8.03 22.56
N GLN A 469 -20.72 7.64 21.49
CA GLN A 469 -20.77 8.39 20.22
C GLN A 469 -22.21 8.47 19.71
N CYS A 470 -22.57 9.60 19.15
CA CYS A 470 -23.85 9.75 18.44
C CYS A 470 -23.76 9.05 17.08
N ILE A 471 -24.57 8.04 16.88
CA ILE A 471 -24.68 7.27 15.63
C ILE A 471 -26.12 7.28 15.13
N GLN A 472 -26.30 6.96 13.85
CA GLN A 472 -27.64 6.71 13.30
C GLN A 472 -28.29 5.54 14.04
N ALA A 473 -29.59 5.69 14.35
CA ALA A 473 -30.35 4.70 15.13
C ALA A 473 -30.72 3.46 14.30
#